data_5769661754aaa4ddf1995e815cfdff0b
#
_entry.id   5769661754aaa4ddf1995e815cfdff0b
#
_cell.length_a   1.000
_cell.length_b   1.000
_cell.length_c   1.000
_cell.angle_alpha   90.00
_cell.angle_beta   90.00
_cell.angle_gamma   90.00
#
_symmetry.space_group_name_H-M   'P 1'
#
loop_
_entity.id
_entity.type
_entity.pdbx_description
1 polymer ?
#
loop_
_entity_poly.entity_id
_entity_poly.type
_entity_poly.pdbx_seq_one_letter_code
_entity_poly.pdbx_strand_id
1 'polypeptide(L)'
;MSDVGLRLDKFWGRELAEDGVSRGRIKAWIEGGMARVGEEVVTKGKHKLFGGETLTIGAAEPEVGAYAPEPVPGDLEVLFEDDHILVINKPAGVTTHPAPGEPGPTLVNYLLHQWPEIAANISTMDEQRPGIVHRLDKDTSGLMVVARTEPDRLKLAGDFAERRVRKVYLAIVHGCPAQKEGIIKEPMGRHPSQKTKMAVVEKGGREARSEYRVLWTGPRGLASLLAVRIHTGRTHQIRVHMAHIGHPLLGDAVYGPRENIEWSRRPDTLADLAPRQMLHAFYLSVIHPATGEPVTCWLAPPEDFQTLLSSLPRECLRVGIVGMPGCGKSALLGFLRDMGLPCFSADDSVAELYGPDGDGAAMIRQRFGGQYSLEDGAVDKPGLFAAMQVSETVRRDVMDMIHPMVRHQCEEFFKVHRDEPAAFAEIPLLLESGWHKNDQVDLVVGVRCPADKRTGELRKLRGISPETLAVFDSWQWPEPDKLAACDLVLDNAKGLDALRSEAERLKDYAYEVGAQRKRDFSEWLDGVWPALAAELDASEPDS
;
A
#
# COMPACT_ATOMS: atom_id res chain seq x y z
N MET A 1 -50.75 -22.36 6.93
CA MET A 1 -49.66 -23.03 7.67
C MET A 1 -49.71 -22.48 9.07
N SER A 2 -49.58 -23.30 10.11
CA SER A 2 -49.69 -22.84 11.47
C SER A 2 -48.50 -21.98 11.87
N ASP A 3 -48.75 -20.78 12.36
CA ASP A 3 -47.72 -19.86 12.85
C ASP A 3 -47.18 -20.24 14.24
N VAL A 4 -47.50 -21.45 14.69
CA VAL A 4 -47.07 -22.03 15.97
C VAL A 4 -45.53 -22.09 16.05
N GLY A 5 -44.95 -21.46 17.06
CA GLY A 5 -43.52 -21.39 17.30
C GLY A 5 -42.79 -20.30 16.49
N LEU A 6 -43.48 -19.59 15.58
CA LEU A 6 -42.90 -18.45 14.86
C LEU A 6 -42.66 -17.28 15.83
N ARG A 7 -41.60 -16.55 15.62
CA ARG A 7 -41.31 -15.34 16.40
C ARG A 7 -42.14 -14.16 15.89
N LEU A 8 -42.62 -13.32 16.81
CA LEU A 8 -43.46 -12.16 16.51
C LEU A 8 -42.77 -11.19 15.50
N ASP A 9 -41.47 -10.95 15.63
CA ASP A 9 -40.71 -10.12 14.67
C ASP A 9 -40.61 -10.73 13.26
N LYS A 10 -40.60 -12.06 13.17
CA LYS A 10 -40.60 -12.76 11.91
C LYS A 10 -41.99 -12.82 11.25
N PHE A 11 -43.01 -12.99 12.08
CA PHE A 11 -44.40 -12.96 11.64
C PHE A 11 -44.72 -11.61 10.95
N TRP A 12 -44.52 -10.51 11.69
CA TRP A 12 -44.78 -9.18 11.14
C TRP A 12 -43.84 -8.83 9.98
N GLY A 13 -42.61 -9.32 9.97
CA GLY A 13 -41.69 -9.16 8.84
C GLY A 13 -42.14 -9.86 7.56
N ARG A 14 -42.99 -10.89 7.66
CA ARG A 14 -43.63 -11.56 6.54
C ARG A 14 -44.90 -10.84 6.11
N GLU A 15 -45.78 -10.55 7.08
CA GLU A 15 -47.10 -9.95 6.79
C GLU A 15 -47.02 -8.54 6.21
N LEU A 16 -46.05 -7.75 6.68
CA LEU A 16 -45.85 -6.35 6.23
C LEU A 16 -44.77 -6.20 5.15
N ALA A 17 -44.33 -7.32 4.56
CA ALA A 17 -43.30 -7.28 3.51
C ALA A 17 -43.79 -6.59 2.23
N GLU A 18 -45.06 -6.82 1.85
CA GLU A 18 -45.70 -6.21 0.69
C GLU A 18 -46.02 -4.71 0.91
N ASP A 19 -46.20 -4.31 2.18
CA ASP A 19 -46.40 -2.91 2.57
C ASP A 19 -45.08 -2.13 2.69
N GLY A 20 -43.93 -2.74 2.37
CA GLY A 20 -42.61 -2.09 2.38
C GLY A 20 -42.05 -1.78 3.77
N VAL A 21 -42.60 -2.33 4.85
CA VAL A 21 -42.18 -2.04 6.22
C VAL A 21 -40.88 -2.76 6.55
N SER A 22 -39.83 -2.00 6.89
CA SER A 22 -38.51 -2.58 7.20
C SER A 22 -38.52 -3.38 8.50
N ARG A 23 -37.69 -4.44 8.59
CA ARG A 23 -37.53 -5.25 9.84
C ARG A 23 -37.08 -4.41 11.03
N GLY A 24 -36.33 -3.34 10.79
CA GLY A 24 -35.92 -2.39 11.82
C GLY A 24 -37.10 -1.66 12.41
N ARG A 25 -38.05 -1.21 11.58
CA ARG A 25 -39.26 -0.51 11.99
C ARG A 25 -40.21 -1.43 12.76
N ILE A 26 -40.40 -2.66 12.29
CA ILE A 26 -41.18 -3.69 13.01
C ILE A 26 -40.58 -3.94 14.40
N LYS A 27 -39.26 -4.05 14.49
CA LYS A 27 -38.59 -4.24 15.77
C LYS A 27 -38.80 -3.05 16.71
N ALA A 28 -38.66 -1.81 16.18
CA ALA A 28 -38.91 -0.59 16.95
C ALA A 28 -40.35 -0.50 17.44
N TRP A 29 -41.35 -0.85 16.63
CA TRP A 29 -42.75 -0.91 17.04
C TRP A 29 -42.99 -1.94 18.14
N ILE A 30 -42.41 -3.13 18.07
CA ILE A 30 -42.51 -4.15 19.10
C ILE A 30 -41.86 -3.66 20.42
N GLU A 31 -40.62 -3.16 20.34
CA GLU A 31 -39.89 -2.67 21.52
C GLU A 31 -40.55 -1.44 22.15
N GLY A 32 -41.20 -0.61 21.32
CA GLY A 32 -42.03 0.53 21.76
C GLY A 32 -43.41 0.16 22.35
N GLY A 33 -43.74 -1.13 22.44
CA GLY A 33 -45.00 -1.59 23.03
C GLY A 33 -46.24 -1.45 22.15
N MET A 34 -46.02 -1.30 20.82
CA MET A 34 -47.12 -1.16 19.84
C MET A 34 -47.61 -2.48 19.28
N ALA A 35 -47.02 -3.59 19.67
CA ALA A 35 -47.43 -4.93 19.29
C ALA A 35 -48.23 -5.61 20.41
N ARG A 36 -49.35 -6.23 20.04
CA ARG A 36 -50.16 -7.00 20.97
C ARG A 36 -50.38 -8.43 20.48
N VAL A 37 -50.39 -9.35 21.41
CA VAL A 37 -50.79 -10.74 21.22
C VAL A 37 -52.04 -10.97 22.10
N GLY A 38 -53.23 -11.04 21.48
CA GLY A 38 -54.47 -10.88 22.19
C GLY A 38 -54.59 -9.49 22.81
N GLU A 39 -54.80 -9.42 24.15
CA GLU A 39 -54.84 -8.17 24.90
C GLU A 39 -53.48 -7.76 25.49
N GLU A 40 -52.49 -8.64 25.44
CA GLU A 40 -51.19 -8.43 26.07
C GLU A 40 -50.26 -7.62 25.15
N VAL A 41 -49.63 -6.55 25.69
CA VAL A 41 -48.60 -5.77 25.01
C VAL A 41 -47.29 -6.55 25.05
N VAL A 42 -46.72 -6.83 23.88
CA VAL A 42 -45.46 -7.57 23.74
C VAL A 42 -44.35 -6.65 23.25
N THR A 43 -43.32 -6.48 24.08
CA THR A 43 -42.13 -5.62 23.76
C THR A 43 -40.92 -6.41 23.30
N LYS A 44 -41.01 -7.74 23.20
CA LYS A 44 -39.87 -8.60 22.79
C LYS A 44 -40.15 -9.26 21.46
N GLY A 45 -39.41 -8.87 20.40
CA GLY A 45 -39.56 -9.44 19.07
C GLY A 45 -39.35 -10.96 18.99
N LYS A 46 -38.61 -11.55 19.93
CA LYS A 46 -38.42 -13.00 20.04
C LYS A 46 -39.57 -13.76 20.69
N HIS A 47 -40.69 -13.09 21.07
CA HIS A 47 -41.91 -13.73 21.58
C HIS A 47 -42.41 -14.78 20.59
N LYS A 48 -42.69 -16.00 21.07
CA LYS A 48 -43.14 -17.12 20.21
C LYS A 48 -44.67 -17.16 20.21
N LEU A 49 -45.23 -17.31 19.04
CA LEU A 49 -46.66 -17.45 18.83
C LEU A 49 -47.08 -18.89 19.06
N PHE A 50 -48.26 -19.08 19.64
CA PHE A 50 -48.84 -20.41 19.92
C PHE A 50 -49.87 -20.84 18.87
N GLY A 51 -50.29 -19.91 17.99
CA GLY A 51 -51.27 -20.14 16.95
C GLY A 51 -52.71 -19.86 17.38
N GLY A 52 -53.47 -19.19 16.49
CA GLY A 52 -54.85 -18.78 16.76
C GLY A 52 -55.00 -17.50 17.60
N GLU A 53 -53.88 -16.83 17.94
CA GLU A 53 -53.89 -15.54 18.63
C GLU A 53 -54.28 -14.42 17.67
N THR A 54 -55.02 -13.45 18.19
CA THR A 54 -55.22 -12.18 17.47
C THR A 54 -53.99 -11.33 17.63
N LEU A 55 -53.35 -11.00 16.52
CA LEU A 55 -52.11 -10.20 16.52
C LEU A 55 -52.44 -8.80 15.98
N THR A 56 -52.05 -7.79 16.71
CA THR A 56 -52.14 -6.41 16.24
C THR A 56 -50.78 -5.72 16.39
N ILE A 57 -50.42 -4.92 15.38
CA ILE A 57 -49.31 -3.99 15.46
C ILE A 57 -49.85 -2.63 15.02
N GLY A 58 -49.79 -1.66 15.91
CA GLY A 58 -50.24 -0.30 15.59
C GLY A 58 -49.07 0.53 15.10
N ALA A 59 -49.27 1.24 13.99
CA ALA A 59 -48.44 2.37 13.72
C ALA A 59 -48.92 3.52 14.66
N ALA A 60 -48.12 3.87 15.67
CA ALA A 60 -48.24 5.22 16.19
C ALA A 60 -47.92 6.18 15.05
N GLU A 61 -48.66 7.26 14.90
CA GLU A 61 -48.19 8.37 14.07
C GLU A 61 -46.78 8.68 14.56
N PRO A 62 -45.75 8.68 13.69
CA PRO A 62 -44.41 8.96 14.12
C PRO A 62 -44.41 10.33 14.80
N GLU A 63 -43.96 10.42 16.05
CA GLU A 63 -43.45 11.70 16.54
C GLU A 63 -42.30 12.04 15.58
N VAL A 64 -42.60 12.87 14.59
CA VAL A 64 -41.62 13.43 13.67
C VAL A 64 -40.66 14.21 14.55
N GLY A 65 -39.47 13.64 14.80
CA GLY A 65 -38.48 14.56 15.22
C GLY A 65 -37.34 14.21 16.11
N ALA A 66 -37.15 13.08 16.72
CA ALA A 66 -36.01 12.94 17.65
C ALA A 66 -34.69 12.50 16.98
N TYR A 67 -34.68 12.01 15.73
CA TYR A 67 -33.48 11.46 15.09
C TYR A 67 -33.40 11.63 13.56
N ALA A 68 -34.28 12.40 12.93
CA ALA A 68 -34.14 12.70 11.49
C ALA A 68 -32.93 13.62 11.30
N PRO A 69 -31.96 13.29 10.42
CA PRO A 69 -30.84 14.18 10.17
C PRO A 69 -31.33 15.48 9.53
N GLU A 70 -30.93 16.61 10.12
CA GLU A 70 -31.30 17.95 9.61
C GLU A 70 -30.48 18.27 8.34
N PRO A 71 -31.09 18.95 7.33
CA PRO A 71 -30.35 19.45 6.19
C PRO A 71 -29.25 20.43 6.61
N VAL A 72 -28.03 20.23 6.14
CA VAL A 72 -26.88 21.09 6.41
C VAL A 72 -26.24 21.49 5.08
N PRO A 73 -25.92 22.76 4.84
CA PRO A 73 -25.22 23.20 3.64
C PRO A 73 -23.90 22.45 3.43
N GLY A 74 -23.67 22.00 2.20
CA GLY A 74 -22.44 21.32 1.78
C GLY A 74 -22.55 20.94 0.31
N ASP A 75 -21.45 21.09 -0.41
CA ASP A 75 -21.40 20.77 -1.83
C ASP A 75 -20.96 19.33 -2.05
N LEU A 76 -21.74 18.59 -2.82
CA LEU A 76 -21.40 17.24 -3.28
C LEU A 76 -21.25 17.26 -4.79
N GLU A 77 -20.12 16.78 -5.28
CA GLU A 77 -19.91 16.57 -6.71
C GLU A 77 -20.79 15.42 -7.20
N VAL A 78 -21.53 15.68 -8.28
CA VAL A 78 -22.46 14.72 -8.89
C VAL A 78 -21.89 14.26 -10.22
N LEU A 79 -21.80 12.93 -10.38
CA LEU A 79 -21.31 12.30 -11.61
C LEU A 79 -22.45 11.82 -12.51
N PHE A 80 -23.57 11.46 -11.90
CA PHE A 80 -24.79 11.08 -12.59
C PHE A 80 -26.00 11.49 -11.76
N GLU A 81 -27.04 12.02 -12.41
CA GLU A 81 -28.30 12.41 -11.78
C GLU A 81 -29.47 12.21 -12.73
N ASP A 82 -30.53 11.61 -12.22
CA ASP A 82 -31.85 11.56 -12.84
C ASP A 82 -32.96 11.52 -11.77
N ASP A 83 -34.20 11.23 -12.15
CA ASP A 83 -35.34 11.18 -11.22
C ASP A 83 -35.30 10.01 -10.25
N HIS A 84 -34.41 9.02 -10.43
CA HIS A 84 -34.34 7.76 -9.70
C HIS A 84 -33.12 7.64 -8.80
N ILE A 85 -31.96 8.03 -9.31
CA ILE A 85 -30.66 7.83 -8.62
C ILE A 85 -29.73 9.03 -8.78
N LEU A 86 -28.82 9.15 -7.81
CA LEU A 86 -27.64 10.00 -7.87
C LEU A 86 -26.40 9.12 -7.77
N VAL A 87 -25.36 9.42 -8.54
CA VAL A 87 -24.01 8.93 -8.27
C VAL A 87 -23.17 10.14 -7.89
N ILE A 88 -22.65 10.12 -6.68
CA ILE A 88 -21.93 11.24 -6.06
C ILE A 88 -20.51 10.87 -5.66
N ASN A 89 -19.65 11.89 -5.57
CA ASN A 89 -18.35 11.80 -4.94
C ASN A 89 -18.46 12.11 -3.44
N LYS A 90 -18.31 11.10 -2.58
CA LYS A 90 -18.21 11.36 -1.14
C LYS A 90 -16.80 11.83 -0.79
N PRO A 91 -16.62 13.02 -0.21
CA PRO A 91 -15.29 13.46 0.24
C PRO A 91 -14.80 12.60 1.42
N ALA A 92 -13.48 12.52 1.58
CA ALA A 92 -12.85 11.96 2.78
C ALA A 92 -13.17 12.85 4.01
N GLY A 93 -13.16 12.26 5.21
CA GLY A 93 -13.47 12.97 6.46
C GLY A 93 -14.96 13.07 6.77
N VAL A 94 -15.84 12.74 5.83
CA VAL A 94 -17.31 12.79 6.01
C VAL A 94 -17.88 11.40 6.27
N THR A 95 -18.58 11.25 7.40
CA THR A 95 -19.30 10.00 7.74
C THR A 95 -20.53 9.86 6.85
N THR A 96 -20.82 8.65 6.37
CA THR A 96 -21.95 8.43 5.45
C THR A 96 -23.31 8.74 6.10
N HIS A 97 -23.53 8.33 7.34
CA HIS A 97 -24.77 8.52 8.09
C HIS A 97 -24.47 8.67 9.58
N PRO A 98 -25.37 9.24 10.38
CA PRO A 98 -25.15 9.43 11.82
C PRO A 98 -24.72 8.14 12.51
N ALA A 99 -23.70 8.22 13.36
CA ALA A 99 -23.18 7.11 14.13
C ALA A 99 -22.87 7.55 15.57
N PRO A 100 -23.07 6.69 16.58
CA PRO A 100 -22.74 7.01 17.96
C PRO A 100 -21.26 7.38 18.13
N GLY A 101 -21.00 8.55 18.74
CA GLY A 101 -19.65 9.04 18.99
C GLY A 101 -19.00 9.81 17.84
N GLU A 102 -19.69 10.04 16.73
CA GLU A 102 -19.23 10.84 15.60
C GLU A 102 -20.04 12.15 15.55
N PRO A 103 -19.58 13.24 16.17
CA PRO A 103 -20.24 14.54 16.09
C PRO A 103 -20.00 15.21 14.73
N GLY A 104 -20.99 15.93 14.23
CA GLY A 104 -20.90 16.72 13.03
C GLY A 104 -21.80 16.23 11.89
N PRO A 105 -21.89 17.02 10.82
CA PRO A 105 -22.73 16.69 9.69
C PRO A 105 -22.22 15.46 8.94
N THR A 106 -23.14 14.67 8.41
CA THR A 106 -22.87 13.47 7.63
C THR A 106 -23.23 13.71 6.17
N LEU A 107 -22.88 12.78 5.31
CA LEU A 107 -23.28 12.81 3.90
C LEU A 107 -24.81 12.96 3.75
N VAL A 108 -25.58 12.28 4.61
CA VAL A 108 -27.04 12.39 4.61
C VAL A 108 -27.49 13.83 4.84
N ASN A 109 -26.88 14.58 5.76
CA ASN A 109 -27.24 15.98 6.00
C ASN A 109 -27.03 16.85 4.75
N TYR A 110 -25.94 16.63 3.99
CA TYR A 110 -25.65 17.34 2.74
C TYR A 110 -26.62 16.94 1.63
N LEU A 111 -26.95 15.64 1.51
CA LEU A 111 -27.95 15.14 0.55
C LEU A 111 -29.30 15.78 0.79
N LEU A 112 -29.78 15.84 2.03
CA LEU A 112 -31.07 16.44 2.36
C LEU A 112 -31.11 17.95 2.08
N HIS A 113 -29.99 18.63 2.11
CA HIS A 113 -29.90 20.05 1.77
C HIS A 113 -29.96 20.27 0.25
N GLN A 114 -29.19 19.49 -0.53
CA GLN A 114 -29.13 19.66 -1.99
C GLN A 114 -30.34 19.06 -2.73
N TRP A 115 -30.93 17.99 -2.18
CA TRP A 115 -32.10 17.29 -2.73
C TRP A 115 -33.23 17.21 -1.71
N PRO A 116 -34.00 18.33 -1.53
CA PRO A 116 -35.09 18.38 -0.55
C PRO A 116 -36.19 17.34 -0.76
N GLU A 117 -36.36 16.82 -1.97
CA GLU A 117 -37.30 15.75 -2.27
C GLU A 117 -36.95 14.43 -1.58
N ILE A 118 -35.65 14.13 -1.37
CA ILE A 118 -35.23 12.99 -0.56
C ILE A 118 -35.67 13.21 0.90
N ALA A 119 -35.60 14.46 1.39
CA ALA A 119 -36.11 14.82 2.72
C ALA A 119 -37.63 14.63 2.81
N ALA A 120 -38.38 14.99 1.78
CA ALA A 120 -39.82 14.83 1.74
C ALA A 120 -40.26 13.34 1.78
N ASN A 121 -39.42 12.44 1.31
CA ASN A 121 -39.65 11.00 1.31
C ASN A 121 -39.16 10.26 2.58
N ILE A 122 -38.63 10.98 3.59
CA ILE A 122 -38.10 10.39 4.82
C ILE A 122 -39.11 9.47 5.53
N SER A 123 -40.40 9.82 5.52
CA SER A 123 -41.45 9.04 6.18
C SER A 123 -41.64 7.64 5.58
N THR A 124 -41.22 7.43 4.33
CA THR A 124 -41.33 6.16 3.63
C THR A 124 -40.00 5.39 3.59
N MET A 125 -38.87 6.08 3.86
CA MET A 125 -37.51 5.53 3.87
C MET A 125 -37.06 5.20 5.30
N ASP A 126 -35.86 4.62 5.44
CA ASP A 126 -35.16 4.52 6.72
C ASP A 126 -34.87 5.95 7.24
N GLU A 127 -35.52 6.37 8.32
CA GLU A 127 -35.47 7.71 8.89
C GLU A 127 -34.05 8.24 9.14
N GLN A 128 -33.11 7.32 9.44
CA GLN A 128 -31.71 7.67 9.70
C GLN A 128 -30.82 7.66 8.45
N ARG A 129 -31.29 7.08 7.34
CA ARG A 129 -30.50 6.78 6.13
C ARG A 129 -31.27 6.96 4.85
N PRO A 130 -31.99 8.08 4.66
CA PRO A 130 -32.79 8.29 3.48
C PRO A 130 -31.92 8.18 2.21
N GLY A 131 -32.37 7.36 1.25
CA GLY A 131 -31.69 7.13 -0.02
C GLY A 131 -30.41 6.27 0.05
N ILE A 132 -29.86 5.99 1.21
CA ILE A 132 -28.59 5.27 1.37
C ILE A 132 -28.78 3.76 1.22
N VAL A 133 -28.10 3.15 0.24
CA VAL A 133 -28.12 1.70 -0.03
C VAL A 133 -26.81 1.01 0.33
N HIS A 134 -25.70 1.76 0.40
CA HIS A 134 -24.39 1.29 0.84
C HIS A 134 -23.62 2.40 1.55
N ARG A 135 -22.43 2.08 2.04
CA ARG A 135 -21.62 3.05 2.79
C ARG A 135 -20.15 2.98 2.42
N LEU A 136 -19.46 4.10 2.56
CA LEU A 136 -18.01 4.20 2.66
C LEU A 136 -17.61 4.54 4.10
N ASP A 137 -16.38 4.20 4.47
CA ASP A 137 -15.80 4.63 5.75
C ASP A 137 -15.62 6.15 5.74
N LYS A 138 -15.55 6.79 6.91
CA LYS A 138 -15.42 8.24 7.08
C LYS A 138 -14.33 8.83 6.18
N ASP A 139 -13.13 8.27 6.26
CA ASP A 139 -11.95 8.79 5.55
C ASP A 139 -11.73 8.13 4.17
N THR A 140 -12.64 7.30 3.69
CA THR A 140 -12.65 6.78 2.32
C THR A 140 -13.38 7.76 1.42
N SER A 141 -12.74 8.21 0.35
CA SER A 141 -13.31 9.07 -0.69
C SER A 141 -13.92 8.26 -1.84
N GLY A 142 -14.72 8.90 -2.69
CA GLY A 142 -15.13 8.37 -3.98
C GLY A 142 -16.61 8.03 -4.13
N LEU A 143 -16.90 7.20 -5.11
CA LEU A 143 -18.23 6.98 -5.65
C LEU A 143 -19.21 6.32 -4.69
N MET A 144 -20.40 6.91 -4.60
CA MET A 144 -21.57 6.35 -3.94
C MET A 144 -22.82 6.55 -4.78
N VAL A 145 -23.67 5.51 -4.84
CA VAL A 145 -25.03 5.63 -5.39
C VAL A 145 -26.04 5.89 -4.28
N VAL A 146 -26.95 6.80 -4.54
CA VAL A 146 -28.05 7.22 -3.65
C VAL A 146 -29.36 7.09 -4.41
N ALA A 147 -30.37 6.49 -3.81
CA ALA A 147 -31.72 6.43 -4.36
C ALA A 147 -32.52 7.70 -4.01
N ARG A 148 -33.31 8.20 -4.95
CA ARG A 148 -34.17 9.37 -4.73
C ARG A 148 -35.54 8.98 -4.21
N THR A 149 -36.00 7.74 -4.47
CA THR A 149 -37.29 7.22 -4.01
C THR A 149 -37.14 5.90 -3.23
N GLU A 150 -38.13 5.55 -2.42
CA GLU A 150 -38.11 4.29 -1.68
C GLU A 150 -38.18 3.04 -2.60
N PRO A 151 -39.01 3.00 -3.66
CA PRO A 151 -38.99 1.89 -4.61
C PRO A 151 -37.59 1.66 -5.23
N ASP A 152 -36.91 2.73 -5.63
CA ASP A 152 -35.55 2.65 -6.19
C ASP A 152 -34.53 2.17 -5.16
N ARG A 153 -34.66 2.65 -3.90
CA ARG A 153 -33.81 2.21 -2.79
C ARG A 153 -33.95 0.70 -2.54
N LEU A 154 -35.16 0.17 -2.58
CA LEU A 154 -35.40 -1.27 -2.39
C LEU A 154 -34.81 -2.11 -3.52
N LYS A 155 -34.94 -1.67 -4.78
CA LYS A 155 -34.32 -2.35 -5.92
C LYS A 155 -32.81 -2.35 -5.84
N LEU A 156 -32.19 -1.18 -5.63
CA LEU A 156 -30.74 -1.08 -5.46
C LEU A 156 -30.24 -1.92 -4.26
N ALA A 157 -30.95 -1.88 -3.13
CA ALA A 157 -30.60 -2.70 -1.96
C ALA A 157 -30.64 -4.20 -2.29
N GLY A 158 -31.58 -4.63 -3.12
CA GLY A 158 -31.65 -5.98 -3.69
C GLY A 158 -30.41 -6.31 -4.52
N ASP A 159 -30.00 -5.41 -5.44
CA ASP A 159 -28.81 -5.59 -6.28
C ASP A 159 -27.53 -5.68 -5.46
N PHE A 160 -27.40 -4.88 -4.40
CA PHE A 160 -26.29 -5.00 -3.45
C PHE A 160 -26.31 -6.34 -2.69
N ALA A 161 -27.49 -6.81 -2.28
CA ALA A 161 -27.64 -8.08 -1.57
C ALA A 161 -27.32 -9.28 -2.47
N GLU A 162 -27.70 -9.22 -3.74
CA GLU A 162 -27.46 -10.23 -4.77
C GLU A 162 -26.10 -10.10 -5.45
N ARG A 163 -25.29 -9.11 -5.03
CA ARG A 163 -23.91 -8.87 -5.52
C ARG A 163 -23.85 -8.49 -7.01
N ARG A 164 -24.89 -7.91 -7.56
CA ARG A 164 -24.95 -7.44 -8.97
C ARG A 164 -24.21 -6.11 -9.18
N VAL A 165 -23.87 -5.41 -8.11
CA VAL A 165 -23.16 -4.13 -8.15
C VAL A 165 -21.65 -4.35 -8.24
N ARG A 166 -21.02 -3.79 -9.28
CA ARG A 166 -19.55 -3.82 -9.42
C ARG A 166 -18.92 -2.61 -8.74
N LYS A 167 -17.91 -2.86 -7.94
CA LYS A 167 -17.18 -1.83 -7.17
C LYS A 167 -15.69 -2.12 -7.21
N VAL A 168 -14.92 -1.16 -7.69
CA VAL A 168 -13.46 -1.22 -7.64
C VAL A 168 -12.92 0.00 -6.90
N TYR A 169 -11.99 -0.26 -6.01
CA TYR A 169 -11.32 0.75 -5.19
C TYR A 169 -9.86 0.84 -5.60
N LEU A 170 -9.29 2.02 -5.46
CA LEU A 170 -7.84 2.23 -5.47
C LEU A 170 -7.35 2.26 -4.03
N ALA A 171 -6.28 1.53 -3.77
CA ALA A 171 -5.65 1.47 -2.45
C ALA A 171 -4.13 1.61 -2.58
N ILE A 172 -3.50 2.48 -1.77
CA ILE A 172 -2.05 2.49 -1.62
C ILE A 172 -1.73 1.72 -0.33
N VAL A 173 -0.93 0.65 -0.48
CA VAL A 173 -0.58 -0.25 0.63
C VAL A 173 0.91 -0.19 0.95
N HIS A 174 1.27 -0.54 2.18
CA HIS A 174 2.66 -0.74 2.58
C HIS A 174 3.26 -1.97 1.88
N GLY A 175 4.45 -1.81 1.37
CA GLY A 175 5.18 -2.92 0.75
C GLY A 175 4.66 -3.30 -0.64
N CYS A 176 5.05 -4.48 -1.10
CA CYS A 176 4.63 -5.06 -2.37
C CYS A 176 4.10 -6.48 -2.15
N PRO A 177 2.83 -6.76 -2.47
CA PRO A 177 2.33 -8.12 -2.44
C PRO A 177 3.16 -9.04 -3.32
N ALA A 178 3.50 -10.22 -2.81
CA ALA A 178 4.33 -11.19 -3.54
C ALA A 178 3.68 -11.65 -4.86
N GLN A 179 2.35 -11.69 -4.89
CA GLN A 179 1.58 -11.97 -6.10
C GLN A 179 1.00 -10.66 -6.64
N LYS A 180 1.14 -10.42 -7.95
CA LYS A 180 0.58 -9.22 -8.59
C LYS A 180 -0.94 -9.20 -8.62
N GLU A 181 -1.58 -10.35 -8.47
CA GLU A 181 -3.03 -10.51 -8.39
C GLU A 181 -3.37 -11.54 -7.33
N GLY A 182 -4.49 -11.37 -6.64
CA GLY A 182 -4.90 -12.31 -5.60
C GLY A 182 -6.35 -12.17 -5.18
N ILE A 183 -6.87 -13.25 -4.60
CA ILE A 183 -8.24 -13.32 -4.07
C ILE A 183 -8.16 -13.63 -2.58
N ILE A 184 -8.80 -12.78 -1.75
CA ILE A 184 -8.90 -12.94 -0.31
C ILE A 184 -10.34 -13.30 0.02
N LYS A 185 -10.57 -14.50 0.59
CA LYS A 185 -11.89 -15.06 0.93
C LYS A 185 -12.10 -15.22 2.44
N GLU A 186 -11.30 -14.54 3.23
CA GLU A 186 -11.30 -14.67 4.68
C GLU A 186 -12.57 -14.09 5.31
N PRO A 187 -13.30 -14.86 6.13
CA PRO A 187 -14.52 -14.39 6.77
C PRO A 187 -14.22 -13.32 7.83
N MET A 188 -15.10 -12.32 7.92
CA MET A 188 -14.92 -11.16 8.78
C MET A 188 -15.94 -11.08 9.91
N GLY A 189 -15.48 -10.65 11.07
CA GLY A 189 -16.30 -10.41 12.25
C GLY A 189 -15.75 -9.30 13.13
N ARG A 190 -16.40 -9.07 14.29
CA ARG A 190 -15.85 -8.16 15.31
C ARG A 190 -14.56 -8.74 15.88
N HIS A 191 -13.56 -7.87 16.10
CA HIS A 191 -12.31 -8.29 16.73
C HIS A 191 -12.57 -8.89 18.12
N PRO A 192 -11.99 -10.03 18.49
CA PRO A 192 -12.31 -10.73 19.73
C PRO A 192 -12.15 -9.90 21.01
N SER A 193 -11.11 -9.07 21.08
CA SER A 193 -10.79 -8.23 22.23
C SER A 193 -11.10 -6.74 22.05
N GLN A 194 -11.07 -6.22 20.81
CA GLN A 194 -11.29 -4.79 20.51
C GLN A 194 -12.62 -4.60 19.77
N LYS A 195 -13.71 -4.48 20.50
CA LYS A 195 -15.09 -4.47 19.96
C LYS A 195 -15.38 -3.39 18.91
N THR A 196 -14.57 -2.35 18.84
CA THR A 196 -14.68 -1.27 17.84
C THR A 196 -14.03 -1.62 16.50
N LYS A 197 -13.16 -2.65 16.47
CA LYS A 197 -12.47 -3.11 15.27
C LYS A 197 -13.13 -4.33 14.63
N MET A 198 -12.91 -4.46 13.34
CA MET A 198 -13.20 -5.69 12.58
C MET A 198 -11.92 -6.53 12.47
N ALA A 199 -12.09 -7.83 12.22
CA ALA A 199 -10.97 -8.75 12.01
C ALA A 199 -11.38 -9.90 11.11
N VAL A 200 -10.41 -10.57 10.52
CA VAL A 200 -10.59 -11.94 10.01
C VAL A 200 -10.82 -12.85 11.20
N VAL A 201 -11.88 -13.68 11.14
CA VAL A 201 -12.26 -14.60 12.21
C VAL A 201 -12.66 -15.96 11.63
N GLU A 202 -12.09 -17.02 12.17
CA GLU A 202 -12.36 -18.39 11.70
C GLU A 202 -13.78 -18.88 12.02
N LYS A 203 -14.34 -18.45 13.15
CA LYS A 203 -15.67 -18.88 13.63
C LYS A 203 -16.61 -17.70 13.81
N GLY A 204 -17.84 -17.83 13.29
CA GLY A 204 -18.87 -16.81 13.46
C GLY A 204 -18.68 -15.56 12.58
N GLY A 205 -17.70 -15.56 11.70
CA GLY A 205 -17.50 -14.52 10.70
C GLY A 205 -18.55 -14.57 9.59
N ARG A 206 -18.74 -13.43 8.95
CA ARG A 206 -19.56 -13.30 7.72
C ARG A 206 -18.64 -13.44 6.51
N GLU A 207 -19.11 -14.13 5.49
CA GLU A 207 -18.39 -14.23 4.22
C GLU A 207 -17.95 -12.86 3.70
N ALA A 208 -16.69 -12.76 3.31
CA ALA A 208 -16.11 -11.59 2.69
C ALA A 208 -15.18 -12.03 1.55
N ARG A 209 -15.26 -11.35 0.40
CA ARG A 209 -14.42 -11.63 -0.78
C ARG A 209 -13.92 -10.33 -1.37
N SER A 210 -12.60 -10.21 -1.47
CA SER A 210 -11.89 -9.13 -2.15
C SER A 210 -10.93 -9.71 -3.17
N GLU A 211 -10.82 -9.09 -4.34
CA GLU A 211 -9.82 -9.41 -5.38
C GLU A 211 -8.94 -8.18 -5.55
N TYR A 212 -7.64 -8.37 -5.67
CA TYR A 212 -6.73 -7.27 -5.90
C TYR A 212 -5.83 -7.52 -7.08
N ARG A 213 -5.42 -6.45 -7.74
CA ARG A 213 -4.36 -6.41 -8.76
C ARG A 213 -3.44 -5.24 -8.46
N VAL A 214 -2.13 -5.50 -8.47
CA VAL A 214 -1.09 -4.48 -8.32
C VAL A 214 -0.97 -3.74 -9.65
N LEU A 215 -1.27 -2.45 -9.64
CA LEU A 215 -1.16 -1.56 -10.81
C LEU A 215 0.25 -1.00 -10.94
N TRP A 216 0.87 -0.70 -9.81
CA TRP A 216 2.21 -0.13 -9.75
C TRP A 216 2.86 -0.44 -8.39
N THR A 217 4.18 -0.57 -8.39
CA THR A 217 4.98 -0.75 -7.20
C THR A 217 6.06 0.31 -7.15
N GLY A 218 6.12 1.02 -6.06
CA GLY A 218 7.16 2.01 -5.78
C GLY A 218 8.54 1.38 -5.65
N PRO A 219 9.58 2.21 -5.73
CA PRO A 219 10.95 1.75 -5.59
C PRO A 219 11.13 0.85 -4.37
N ARG A 220 11.78 -0.30 -4.55
CA ARG A 220 12.08 -1.32 -3.52
C ARG A 220 10.88 -1.86 -2.77
N GLY A 221 9.72 -1.82 -3.40
CA GLY A 221 8.51 -2.27 -2.73
C GLY A 221 8.14 -1.43 -1.53
N LEU A 222 8.47 -0.13 -1.52
CA LEU A 222 8.13 0.79 -0.45
C LEU A 222 6.62 0.85 -0.21
N ALA A 223 5.88 0.98 -1.30
CA ALA A 223 4.44 1.01 -1.33
C ALA A 223 3.94 0.50 -2.69
N SER A 224 2.70 0.07 -2.78
CA SER A 224 2.09 -0.35 -4.04
C SER A 224 0.70 0.25 -4.21
N LEU A 225 0.38 0.62 -5.45
CA LEU A 225 -0.97 0.99 -5.86
C LEU A 225 -1.71 -0.26 -6.33
N LEU A 226 -2.87 -0.52 -5.75
CA LEU A 226 -3.72 -1.66 -6.08
C LEU A 226 -5.09 -1.20 -6.57
N ALA A 227 -5.63 -1.90 -7.58
CA ALA A 227 -7.05 -1.96 -7.82
C ALA A 227 -7.65 -3.11 -7.01
N VAL A 228 -8.69 -2.83 -6.22
CA VAL A 228 -9.32 -3.81 -5.32
C VAL A 228 -10.80 -3.90 -5.63
N ARG A 229 -11.24 -5.02 -6.20
CA ARG A 229 -12.64 -5.35 -6.42
C ARG A 229 -13.23 -6.03 -5.18
N ILE A 230 -14.40 -5.59 -4.72
CA ILE A 230 -15.10 -6.24 -3.62
C ILE A 230 -16.44 -6.82 -4.08
N HIS A 231 -16.67 -8.10 -3.75
CA HIS A 231 -17.93 -8.82 -4.02
C HIS A 231 -18.91 -8.73 -2.86
N THR A 232 -18.40 -8.42 -1.67
CA THR A 232 -19.15 -8.22 -0.43
C THR A 232 -18.84 -6.83 0.12
N GLY A 233 -19.72 -6.26 0.94
CA GLY A 233 -19.54 -4.93 1.55
C GLY A 233 -19.49 -5.00 3.07
N ARG A 234 -18.47 -5.65 3.67
CA ARG A 234 -18.32 -5.67 5.13
C ARG A 234 -17.63 -4.39 5.60
N THR A 235 -17.96 -3.96 6.81
CA THR A 235 -17.30 -2.80 7.43
C THR A 235 -15.79 -2.98 7.43
N HIS A 236 -15.04 -1.98 6.92
CA HIS A 236 -13.59 -1.96 6.80
C HIS A 236 -12.98 -3.13 5.99
N GLN A 237 -13.73 -3.75 5.08
CA GLN A 237 -13.34 -5.01 4.43
C GLN A 237 -11.95 -4.93 3.77
N ILE A 238 -11.71 -3.97 2.89
CA ILE A 238 -10.43 -3.83 2.18
C ILE A 238 -9.30 -3.61 3.19
N ARG A 239 -9.50 -2.75 4.17
CA ARG A 239 -8.52 -2.41 5.20
C ARG A 239 -8.09 -3.65 6.00
N VAL A 240 -9.06 -4.47 6.42
CA VAL A 240 -8.81 -5.72 7.16
C VAL A 240 -8.15 -6.76 6.27
N HIS A 241 -8.62 -6.97 5.05
CA HIS A 241 -8.07 -7.96 4.13
C HIS A 241 -6.64 -7.63 3.72
N MET A 242 -6.32 -6.37 3.42
CA MET A 242 -4.96 -5.96 3.08
C MET A 242 -4.01 -6.11 4.28
N ALA A 243 -4.45 -5.73 5.48
CA ALA A 243 -3.67 -5.93 6.71
C ALA A 243 -3.45 -7.43 7.00
N HIS A 244 -4.46 -8.28 6.75
CA HIS A 244 -4.37 -9.73 6.94
C HIS A 244 -3.27 -10.38 6.07
N ILE A 245 -3.11 -9.91 4.82
CA ILE A 245 -2.04 -10.42 3.93
C ILE A 245 -0.69 -9.72 4.15
N GLY A 246 -0.55 -8.89 5.19
CA GLY A 246 0.70 -8.21 5.55
C GLY A 246 0.95 -6.88 4.82
N HIS A 247 -0.04 -6.36 4.10
CA HIS A 247 0.05 -5.11 3.34
C HIS A 247 -1.04 -4.11 3.74
N PRO A 248 -1.03 -3.58 5.00
CA PRO A 248 -2.03 -2.61 5.41
C PRO A 248 -1.96 -1.35 4.55
N LEU A 249 -3.07 -0.59 4.49
CA LEU A 249 -3.12 0.65 3.74
C LEU A 249 -2.22 1.71 4.37
N LEU A 250 -1.56 2.51 3.55
CA LEU A 250 -0.88 3.70 4.02
C LEU A 250 -1.88 4.64 4.70
N GLY A 251 -1.47 5.24 5.83
CA GLY A 251 -2.30 6.13 6.62
C GLY A 251 -3.39 5.44 7.45
N ASP A 252 -3.49 4.10 7.44
CA ASP A 252 -4.47 3.39 8.26
C ASP A 252 -3.97 3.16 9.69
N ALA A 253 -4.25 4.12 10.58
CA ALA A 253 -3.87 4.05 11.99
C ALA A 253 -4.56 2.90 12.76
N VAL A 254 -5.62 2.31 12.21
CA VAL A 254 -6.39 1.24 12.89
C VAL A 254 -5.84 -0.14 12.58
N TYR A 255 -5.55 -0.44 11.30
CA TYR A 255 -5.18 -1.78 10.85
C TYR A 255 -3.71 -1.94 10.46
N GLY A 256 -2.97 -0.84 10.33
CA GLY A 256 -1.53 -0.80 10.10
C GLY A 256 -0.80 0.12 11.08
N PRO A 257 -1.04 0.04 12.42
CA PRO A 257 -0.47 1.02 13.35
C PRO A 257 1.05 0.97 13.42
N ARG A 258 1.66 -0.21 13.30
CA ARG A 258 3.11 -0.38 13.33
C ARG A 258 3.74 0.21 12.06
N GLU A 259 3.25 -0.18 10.91
CA GLU A 259 3.74 0.24 9.60
C GLU A 259 3.58 1.76 9.42
N ASN A 260 2.49 2.34 9.92
CA ASN A 260 2.27 3.78 9.88
C ASN A 260 3.14 4.56 10.87
N ILE A 261 3.48 3.99 12.03
CA ILE A 261 4.48 4.58 12.93
C ILE A 261 5.86 4.56 12.26
N GLU A 262 6.23 3.46 11.62
CA GLU A 262 7.49 3.37 10.86
C GLU A 262 7.49 4.37 9.69
N TRP A 263 6.36 4.51 8.99
CA TRP A 263 6.18 5.50 7.94
C TRP A 263 6.33 6.95 8.45
N SER A 264 5.70 7.32 9.56
CA SER A 264 5.77 8.67 10.12
C SER A 264 7.16 9.06 10.68
N ARG A 265 8.03 8.08 10.93
CA ARG A 265 9.41 8.30 11.35
C ARG A 265 10.39 8.51 10.20
N ARG A 266 9.92 8.49 8.98
CA ARG A 266 10.76 8.73 7.80
C ARG A 266 11.30 10.16 7.83
N PRO A 267 12.56 10.37 7.47
CA PRO A 267 13.18 11.71 7.50
C PRO A 267 12.75 12.60 6.32
N ASP A 268 11.92 12.08 5.42
CA ASP A 268 11.50 12.77 4.21
C ASP A 268 10.06 13.30 4.27
N THR A 269 9.71 14.10 3.27
CA THR A 269 8.39 14.73 3.13
C THR A 269 7.25 13.73 2.92
N LEU A 270 7.54 12.45 2.61
CA LEU A 270 6.52 11.42 2.44
C LEU A 270 5.79 11.10 3.75
N ALA A 271 6.42 11.35 4.90
CA ALA A 271 5.84 11.04 6.22
C ALA A 271 4.44 11.68 6.39
N ASP A 272 4.26 12.90 5.91
CA ASP A 272 3.04 13.69 6.10
C ASP A 272 2.00 13.52 4.98
N LEU A 273 2.36 12.80 3.89
CA LEU A 273 1.49 12.68 2.71
C LEU A 273 0.42 11.58 2.81
N ALA A 274 0.37 10.82 3.90
CA ALA A 274 -0.65 9.79 4.14
C ALA A 274 -1.47 10.08 5.42
N PRO A 275 -2.24 11.18 5.49
CA PRO A 275 -2.94 11.60 6.71
C PRO A 275 -4.14 10.72 7.08
N ARG A 276 -4.60 9.88 6.17
CA ARG A 276 -5.73 8.96 6.30
C ARG A 276 -5.45 7.65 5.58
N GLN A 277 -6.32 6.64 5.75
CA GLN A 277 -6.21 5.45 4.90
C GLN A 277 -6.32 5.86 3.41
N MET A 278 -5.30 5.57 2.62
CA MET A 278 -5.26 5.85 1.19
C MET A 278 -6.14 4.84 0.44
N LEU A 279 -7.46 5.12 0.49
CA LEU A 279 -8.52 4.31 -0.11
C LEU A 279 -9.51 5.23 -0.82
N HIS A 280 -9.84 4.87 -2.07
CA HIS A 280 -10.75 5.63 -2.91
C HIS A 280 -11.67 4.70 -3.70
N ALA A 281 -12.99 4.91 -3.65
CA ALA A 281 -13.97 4.20 -4.44
C ALA A 281 -13.95 4.74 -5.88
N PHE A 282 -13.16 4.08 -6.73
CA PHE A 282 -12.80 4.54 -8.06
C PHE A 282 -13.87 4.27 -9.12
N TYR A 283 -14.48 3.06 -9.09
CA TYR A 283 -15.39 2.59 -10.12
C TYR A 283 -16.63 1.98 -9.50
N LEU A 284 -17.79 2.35 -10.04
CA LEU A 284 -19.10 1.87 -9.61
C LEU A 284 -19.96 1.61 -10.85
N SER A 285 -20.50 0.40 -10.95
CA SER A 285 -21.52 0.05 -11.95
C SER A 285 -22.72 -0.59 -11.24
N VAL A 286 -23.90 -0.02 -11.47
CA VAL A 286 -25.18 -0.44 -10.89
C VAL A 286 -26.20 -0.66 -12.01
N ILE A 287 -27.18 -1.51 -11.77
CA ILE A 287 -28.35 -1.62 -12.66
C ILE A 287 -29.31 -0.49 -12.31
N HIS A 288 -29.67 0.32 -13.29
CA HIS A 288 -30.60 1.43 -13.09
C HIS A 288 -31.98 0.92 -12.70
N PRO A 289 -32.58 1.38 -11.59
CA PRO A 289 -33.77 0.78 -11.04
C PRO A 289 -35.03 0.93 -11.94
N ALA A 290 -35.10 1.94 -12.79
CA ALA A 290 -36.24 2.14 -13.68
C ALA A 290 -36.04 1.49 -15.05
N THR A 291 -34.85 1.65 -15.67
CA THR A 291 -34.62 1.20 -17.06
C THR A 291 -34.07 -0.22 -17.14
N GLY A 292 -33.43 -0.73 -16.09
CA GLY A 292 -32.74 -2.02 -16.11
C GLY A 292 -31.36 -1.99 -16.79
N GLU A 293 -30.97 -0.86 -17.36
CA GLU A 293 -29.69 -0.70 -18.03
C GLU A 293 -28.56 -0.39 -17.02
N PRO A 294 -27.30 -0.75 -17.31
CA PRO A 294 -26.19 -0.41 -16.44
C PRO A 294 -25.88 1.09 -16.45
N VAL A 295 -25.72 1.68 -15.27
CA VAL A 295 -25.14 3.01 -15.08
C VAL A 295 -23.76 2.83 -14.49
N THR A 296 -22.75 3.29 -15.23
CA THR A 296 -21.34 3.13 -14.87
C THR A 296 -20.68 4.49 -14.73
N CYS A 297 -19.99 4.68 -13.61
CA CYS A 297 -19.20 5.87 -13.32
C CYS A 297 -17.81 5.48 -12.83
N TRP A 298 -16.83 6.32 -13.16
CA TRP A 298 -15.51 6.28 -12.55
C TRP A 298 -15.06 7.67 -12.15
N LEU A 299 -14.15 7.76 -11.17
CA LEU A 299 -13.66 9.02 -10.63
C LEU A 299 -12.19 8.90 -10.28
N ALA A 300 -11.36 9.82 -10.78
CA ALA A 300 -9.96 9.90 -10.41
C ALA A 300 -9.80 10.15 -8.89
N PRO A 301 -8.75 9.60 -8.25
CA PRO A 301 -8.55 9.81 -6.83
C PRO A 301 -8.28 11.29 -6.49
N PRO A 302 -8.60 11.73 -5.26
CA PRO A 302 -8.44 13.12 -4.84
C PRO A 302 -6.96 13.52 -4.73
N GLU A 303 -6.73 14.84 -4.62
CA GLU A 303 -5.41 15.46 -4.64
C GLU A 303 -4.42 14.86 -3.62
N ASP A 304 -4.84 14.59 -2.38
CA ASP A 304 -3.99 13.99 -1.35
C ASP A 304 -3.47 12.60 -1.76
N PHE A 305 -4.34 11.79 -2.37
CA PHE A 305 -3.98 10.48 -2.89
C PHE A 305 -3.01 10.59 -4.09
N GLN A 306 -3.29 11.49 -5.04
CA GLN A 306 -2.44 11.71 -6.20
C GLN A 306 -1.08 12.32 -5.81
N THR A 307 -1.05 13.28 -4.87
CA THR A 307 0.17 13.89 -4.35
C THR A 307 1.08 12.85 -3.70
N LEU A 308 0.54 11.98 -2.84
CA LEU A 308 1.31 10.88 -2.29
C LEU A 308 1.85 9.99 -3.40
N LEU A 309 0.98 9.52 -4.31
CA LEU A 309 1.37 8.59 -5.36
C LEU A 309 2.47 9.17 -6.27
N SER A 310 2.35 10.45 -6.67
CA SER A 310 3.36 11.16 -7.49
C SER A 310 4.66 11.44 -6.74
N SER A 311 4.65 11.36 -5.41
CA SER A 311 5.83 11.58 -4.58
C SER A 311 6.61 10.28 -4.29
N LEU A 312 5.96 9.12 -4.42
CA LEU A 312 6.60 7.82 -4.17
C LEU A 312 7.82 7.52 -5.09
N PRO A 313 7.84 7.90 -6.38
CA PRO A 313 9.00 7.69 -7.26
C PRO A 313 10.20 8.61 -6.99
N ARG A 314 10.11 9.55 -6.06
CA ARG A 314 11.17 10.52 -5.74
C ARG A 314 12.35 9.93 -4.98
N GLU A 315 12.64 8.63 -5.14
CA GLU A 315 13.86 8.08 -4.57
C GLU A 315 15.08 8.45 -5.42
N CYS A 316 16.20 8.65 -4.71
CA CYS A 316 17.53 8.80 -5.25
C CYS A 316 17.88 7.65 -6.20
N LEU A 317 18.40 7.95 -7.40
CA LEU A 317 18.96 6.94 -8.28
C LEU A 317 20.21 6.34 -7.62
N ARG A 318 20.21 5.06 -7.35
CA ARG A 318 21.30 4.34 -6.70
C ARG A 318 22.23 3.74 -7.73
N VAL A 319 23.43 4.25 -7.77
CA VAL A 319 24.44 3.84 -8.75
C VAL A 319 25.49 2.95 -8.09
N GLY A 320 25.57 1.69 -8.50
CA GLY A 320 26.61 0.75 -8.10
C GLY A 320 27.81 0.82 -9.04
N ILE A 321 29.00 1.10 -8.51
CA ILE A 321 30.24 1.16 -9.28
C ILE A 321 31.02 -0.15 -9.08
N VAL A 322 31.29 -0.84 -10.17
CA VAL A 322 32.03 -2.12 -10.22
C VAL A 322 33.25 -2.05 -11.13
N GLY A 323 34.11 -3.02 -11.04
CA GLY A 323 35.29 -3.18 -11.89
C GLY A 323 36.40 -3.92 -11.18
N MET A 324 37.41 -4.33 -11.93
CA MET A 324 38.53 -5.12 -11.42
C MET A 324 39.39 -4.32 -10.41
N PRO A 325 40.14 -4.97 -9.50
CA PRO A 325 41.06 -4.30 -8.60
C PRO A 325 42.03 -3.40 -9.37
N GLY A 326 42.21 -2.15 -8.93
CA GLY A 326 43.13 -1.19 -9.56
C GLY A 326 42.63 -0.53 -10.85
N CYS A 327 41.37 -0.74 -11.28
CA CYS A 327 40.82 -0.09 -12.48
C CYS A 327 40.49 1.40 -12.29
N GLY A 328 40.59 1.96 -11.08
CA GLY A 328 40.36 3.39 -10.82
C GLY A 328 39.01 3.74 -10.19
N LYS A 329 38.25 2.77 -9.65
CA LYS A 329 36.95 3.00 -8.98
C LYS A 329 37.02 4.04 -7.86
N SER A 330 38.01 3.91 -6.96
CA SER A 330 38.17 4.82 -5.81
C SER A 330 38.55 6.24 -6.27
N ALA A 331 39.31 6.39 -7.39
CA ALA A 331 39.60 7.69 -7.99
C ALA A 331 38.32 8.31 -8.60
N LEU A 332 37.53 7.51 -9.32
CA LEU A 332 36.22 7.93 -9.83
C LEU A 332 35.32 8.41 -8.70
N LEU A 333 35.23 7.63 -7.62
CA LEU A 333 34.44 7.98 -6.43
C LEU A 333 34.94 9.28 -5.77
N GLY A 334 36.27 9.50 -5.75
CA GLY A 334 36.88 10.74 -5.29
C GLY A 334 36.42 11.95 -6.11
N PHE A 335 36.42 11.85 -7.43
CA PHE A 335 35.94 12.93 -8.31
C PHE A 335 34.45 13.22 -8.11
N LEU A 336 33.62 12.21 -7.90
CA LEU A 336 32.20 12.39 -7.59
C LEU A 336 32.02 13.09 -6.22
N ARG A 337 32.82 12.74 -5.21
CA ARG A 337 32.86 13.43 -3.90
C ARG A 337 33.28 14.90 -4.04
N ASP A 338 34.29 15.19 -4.88
CA ASP A 338 34.72 16.57 -5.14
C ASP A 338 33.63 17.43 -5.78
N MET A 339 32.67 16.81 -6.49
CA MET A 339 31.48 17.45 -7.05
C MET A 339 30.35 17.61 -6.03
N GLY A 340 30.55 17.21 -4.76
CA GLY A 340 29.54 17.27 -3.70
C GLY A 340 28.48 16.16 -3.76
N LEU A 341 28.73 15.08 -4.49
CA LEU A 341 27.78 13.98 -4.64
C LEU A 341 27.89 12.96 -3.50
N PRO A 342 26.79 12.37 -3.03
CA PRO A 342 26.81 11.32 -2.04
C PRO A 342 27.55 10.07 -2.55
N CYS A 343 28.57 9.63 -1.81
CA CYS A 343 29.42 8.51 -2.21
C CYS A 343 29.70 7.56 -1.04
N PHE A 344 29.46 6.28 -1.25
CA PHE A 344 29.78 5.17 -0.36
C PHE A 344 30.92 4.32 -0.92
N SER A 345 31.83 3.88 -0.06
CA SER A 345 32.89 2.94 -0.41
C SER A 345 32.77 1.69 0.48
N ALA A 346 32.62 0.53 -0.14
CA ALA A 346 32.63 -0.74 0.59
C ALA A 346 33.99 -1.01 1.27
N ASP A 347 35.10 -0.56 0.66
CA ASP A 347 36.44 -0.69 1.25
C ASP A 347 36.57 0.16 2.51
N ASP A 348 36.03 1.40 2.52
CA ASP A 348 36.01 2.28 3.70
C ASP A 348 35.13 1.64 4.81
N SER A 349 33.97 1.10 4.45
CA SER A 349 33.05 0.39 5.34
C SER A 349 33.73 -0.81 6.02
N VAL A 350 34.44 -1.66 5.25
CA VAL A 350 35.23 -2.78 5.80
C VAL A 350 36.34 -2.26 6.70
N ALA A 351 36.98 -1.13 6.36
CA ALA A 351 38.04 -0.54 7.19
C ALA A 351 37.51 -0.10 8.56
N GLU A 352 36.31 0.46 8.61
CA GLU A 352 35.62 0.84 9.85
C GLU A 352 35.21 -0.40 10.66
N LEU A 353 34.56 -1.38 10.03
CA LEU A 353 34.15 -2.64 10.67
C LEU A 353 35.32 -3.41 11.28
N TYR A 354 36.53 -3.28 10.73
CA TYR A 354 37.74 -3.93 11.21
C TYR A 354 38.54 -3.11 12.22
N GLY A 355 38.06 -1.91 12.54
CA GLY A 355 38.66 -1.07 13.60
C GLY A 355 38.55 -1.66 15.01
N PRO A 356 39.21 -1.05 16.01
CA PRO A 356 39.27 -1.56 17.39
C PRO A 356 37.89 -1.83 18.01
N ASP A 357 36.94 -0.93 17.77
CA ASP A 357 35.57 -0.97 18.29
C ASP A 357 34.55 -1.45 17.24
N GLY A 358 35.03 -1.95 16.11
CA GLY A 358 34.15 -2.37 14.99
C GLY A 358 33.46 -3.70 15.27
N ASP A 359 32.16 -3.77 14.88
CA ASP A 359 31.37 -4.99 15.04
C ASP A 359 31.96 -6.17 14.24
N GLY A 360 32.59 -5.90 13.08
CA GLY A 360 33.30 -6.90 12.29
C GLY A 360 34.50 -7.49 13.02
N ALA A 361 35.28 -6.66 13.75
CA ALA A 361 36.38 -7.13 14.56
C ALA A 361 35.91 -8.03 15.72
N ALA A 362 34.78 -7.67 16.35
CA ALA A 362 34.14 -8.49 17.38
C ALA A 362 33.70 -9.86 16.83
N MET A 363 33.06 -9.90 15.66
CA MET A 363 32.63 -11.17 15.02
C MET A 363 33.80 -12.04 14.61
N ILE A 364 34.87 -11.47 14.02
CA ILE A 364 36.09 -12.20 13.65
C ILE A 364 36.75 -12.81 14.91
N ARG A 365 36.81 -12.05 16.00
CA ARG A 365 37.33 -12.53 17.28
C ARG A 365 36.50 -13.66 17.87
N GLN A 366 35.18 -13.54 17.78
CA GLN A 366 34.25 -14.59 18.24
C GLN A 366 34.43 -15.89 17.42
N ARG A 367 34.62 -15.78 16.10
CA ARG A 367 34.71 -16.93 15.21
C ARG A 367 36.08 -17.63 15.23
N PHE A 368 37.17 -16.86 15.28
CA PHE A 368 38.54 -17.35 15.12
C PHE A 368 39.39 -17.19 16.37
N GLY A 369 38.85 -16.68 17.49
CA GLY A 369 39.63 -16.31 18.67
C GLY A 369 40.48 -15.07 18.41
N GLY A 370 41.54 -14.91 19.17
CA GLY A 370 42.47 -13.76 19.02
C GLY A 370 43.50 -13.88 17.88
N GLN A 371 43.39 -14.94 17.05
CA GLN A 371 44.38 -15.26 16.01
C GLN A 371 44.60 -14.15 14.98
N TYR A 372 43.52 -13.37 14.68
CA TYR A 372 43.55 -12.27 13.72
C TYR A 372 43.22 -10.93 14.38
N SER A 373 43.59 -10.76 15.66
CA SER A 373 43.38 -9.51 16.37
C SER A 373 44.72 -8.85 16.73
N LEU A 374 44.79 -7.54 16.53
CA LEU A 374 45.89 -6.71 17.00
C LEU A 374 45.73 -6.39 18.50
N GLU A 375 46.78 -5.81 19.13
CA GLU A 375 46.77 -5.47 20.56
C GLU A 375 45.69 -4.45 20.93
N ASP A 376 45.34 -3.53 20.00
CA ASP A 376 44.29 -2.53 20.17
C ASP A 376 42.87 -3.08 19.93
N GLY A 377 42.75 -4.34 19.56
CA GLY A 377 41.49 -5.02 19.27
C GLY A 377 41.03 -4.93 17.82
N ALA A 378 41.71 -4.24 16.94
CA ALA A 378 41.45 -4.20 15.51
C ALA A 378 41.79 -5.57 14.84
N VAL A 379 41.30 -5.77 13.63
CA VAL A 379 41.63 -6.96 12.83
C VAL A 379 43.03 -6.83 12.24
N ASP A 380 43.85 -7.88 12.39
CA ASP A 380 45.08 -8.06 11.60
C ASP A 380 44.73 -8.38 10.16
N LYS A 381 44.50 -7.32 9.35
CA LYS A 381 44.11 -7.43 7.95
C LYS A 381 45.09 -8.27 7.11
N PRO A 382 46.43 -8.07 7.22
CA PRO A 382 47.40 -8.90 6.52
C PRO A 382 47.32 -10.39 6.88
N GLY A 383 47.25 -10.70 8.18
CA GLY A 383 47.16 -12.07 8.68
C GLY A 383 45.87 -12.78 8.26
N LEU A 384 44.73 -12.09 8.39
CA LEU A 384 43.43 -12.60 7.95
C LEU A 384 43.42 -12.83 6.44
N PHE A 385 43.94 -11.87 5.66
CA PHE A 385 44.00 -12.00 4.21
C PHE A 385 44.87 -13.18 3.76
N ALA A 386 46.02 -13.38 4.37
CA ALA A 386 46.89 -14.55 4.11
C ALA A 386 46.15 -15.87 4.40
N ALA A 387 45.37 -15.93 5.48
CA ALA A 387 44.55 -17.11 5.78
C ALA A 387 43.44 -17.36 4.77
N MET A 388 42.77 -16.30 4.28
CA MET A 388 41.73 -16.37 3.25
C MET A 388 42.28 -16.84 1.88
N GLN A 389 43.53 -16.56 1.57
CA GLN A 389 44.18 -17.06 0.34
C GLN A 389 44.39 -18.57 0.38
N VAL A 390 44.73 -19.12 1.56
CA VAL A 390 45.06 -20.54 1.72
C VAL A 390 43.84 -21.41 2.03
N SER A 391 42.83 -20.84 2.70
CA SER A 391 41.65 -21.59 3.15
C SER A 391 40.36 -20.99 2.61
N GLU A 392 39.68 -21.72 1.73
CA GLU A 392 38.36 -21.36 1.20
C GLU A 392 37.29 -21.30 2.32
N THR A 393 37.43 -22.15 3.35
CA THR A 393 36.52 -22.12 4.51
C THR A 393 36.63 -20.82 5.28
N VAL A 394 37.88 -20.36 5.59
CA VAL A 394 38.10 -19.07 6.27
C VAL A 394 37.57 -17.93 5.41
N ARG A 395 37.85 -17.94 4.10
CA ARG A 395 37.35 -16.93 3.17
C ARG A 395 35.83 -16.85 3.19
N ARG A 396 35.14 -17.99 3.07
CA ARG A 396 33.68 -18.05 3.09
C ARG A 396 33.11 -17.56 4.43
N ASP A 397 33.64 -18.02 5.55
CA ASP A 397 33.20 -17.61 6.89
C ASP A 397 33.33 -16.08 7.07
N VAL A 398 34.45 -15.48 6.63
CA VAL A 398 34.68 -14.03 6.71
C VAL A 398 33.68 -13.29 5.80
N MET A 399 33.49 -13.74 4.56
CA MET A 399 32.53 -13.13 3.63
C MET A 399 31.09 -13.20 4.16
N ASP A 400 30.67 -14.35 4.69
CA ASP A 400 29.33 -14.56 5.24
C ASP A 400 29.06 -13.68 6.47
N MET A 401 30.07 -13.33 7.24
CA MET A 401 29.96 -12.41 8.38
C MET A 401 29.96 -10.93 7.97
N ILE A 402 30.87 -10.54 7.08
CA ILE A 402 31.15 -9.13 6.78
C ILE A 402 30.24 -8.55 5.70
N HIS A 403 29.94 -9.32 4.63
CA HIS A 403 29.08 -8.82 3.54
C HIS A 403 27.70 -8.33 4.01
N PRO A 404 26.98 -9.00 4.93
CA PRO A 404 25.71 -8.49 5.45
C PRO A 404 25.84 -7.15 6.17
N MET A 405 26.97 -6.92 6.88
CA MET A 405 27.23 -5.67 7.61
C MET A 405 27.50 -4.52 6.63
N VAL A 406 28.35 -4.75 5.63
CA VAL A 406 28.62 -3.76 4.57
C VAL A 406 27.35 -3.45 3.79
N ARG A 407 26.55 -4.47 3.50
CA ARG A 407 25.24 -4.31 2.83
C ARG A 407 24.33 -3.42 3.66
N HIS A 408 24.22 -3.66 4.97
CA HIS A 408 23.40 -2.86 5.87
C HIS A 408 23.87 -1.39 5.90
N GLN A 409 25.18 -1.14 6.01
CA GLN A 409 25.72 0.23 5.97
C GLN A 409 25.44 0.93 4.63
N CYS A 410 25.54 0.20 3.51
CA CYS A 410 25.18 0.71 2.19
C CYS A 410 23.69 1.04 2.07
N GLU A 411 22.81 0.20 2.63
CA GLU A 411 21.37 0.46 2.68
C GLU A 411 21.05 1.71 3.50
N GLU A 412 21.67 1.86 4.67
CA GLU A 412 21.52 3.07 5.51
C GLU A 412 22.06 4.32 4.81
N PHE A 413 23.21 4.23 4.14
CA PHE A 413 23.74 5.33 3.32
C PHE A 413 22.72 5.79 2.28
N PHE A 414 22.12 4.87 1.51
CA PHE A 414 21.11 5.21 0.53
C PHE A 414 19.80 5.75 1.14
N LYS A 415 19.46 5.34 2.37
CA LYS A 415 18.31 5.91 3.07
C LYS A 415 18.54 7.37 3.47
N VAL A 416 19.73 7.67 3.97
CA VAL A 416 20.11 9.04 4.36
C VAL A 416 20.09 9.99 3.15
N HIS A 417 20.51 9.51 1.98
CA HIS A 417 20.62 10.32 0.75
C HIS A 417 19.46 10.12 -0.21
N ARG A 418 18.29 9.72 0.29
CA ARG A 418 17.13 9.38 -0.53
C ARG A 418 16.52 10.57 -1.30
N ASP A 419 16.71 11.80 -0.81
CA ASP A 419 16.18 13.02 -1.44
C ASP A 419 17.14 13.64 -2.46
N GLU A 420 18.34 13.06 -2.61
CA GLU A 420 19.32 13.45 -3.62
C GLU A 420 18.94 12.91 -5.01
N PRO A 421 19.30 13.60 -6.12
CA PRO A 421 19.02 13.09 -7.45
C PRO A 421 19.67 11.73 -7.75
N ALA A 422 20.87 11.50 -7.22
CA ALA A 422 21.61 10.23 -7.32
C ALA A 422 22.60 10.08 -6.18
N ALA A 423 22.89 8.82 -5.78
CA ALA A 423 23.96 8.47 -4.85
C ALA A 423 24.78 7.29 -5.41
N PHE A 424 26.09 7.32 -5.15
CA PHE A 424 27.05 6.43 -5.78
C PHE A 424 27.71 5.52 -4.75
N ALA A 425 27.74 4.21 -5.01
CA ALA A 425 28.35 3.23 -4.14
C ALA A 425 29.39 2.40 -4.89
N GLU A 426 30.66 2.46 -4.47
CA GLU A 426 31.70 1.54 -4.91
C GLU A 426 31.54 0.21 -4.17
N ILE A 427 31.16 -0.84 -4.89
CA ILE A 427 30.93 -2.18 -4.34
C ILE A 427 31.63 -3.21 -5.24
N PRO A 428 32.85 -3.61 -4.95
CA PRO A 428 33.67 -4.44 -5.84
C PRO A 428 33.03 -5.79 -6.21
N LEU A 429 32.30 -6.39 -5.28
CA LEU A 429 31.64 -7.71 -5.43
C LEU A 429 30.12 -7.61 -5.61
N LEU A 430 29.60 -6.50 -6.13
CA LEU A 430 28.16 -6.25 -6.34
C LEU A 430 27.49 -7.34 -7.18
N LEU A 431 28.15 -7.73 -8.27
CA LEU A 431 27.63 -8.70 -9.23
C LEU A 431 27.74 -10.13 -8.69
N GLU A 432 28.87 -10.47 -8.07
CA GLU A 432 29.16 -11.77 -7.46
C GLU A 432 28.21 -12.09 -6.30
N SER A 433 27.89 -11.09 -5.50
CA SER A 433 26.95 -11.20 -4.38
C SER A 433 25.48 -11.20 -4.81
N GLY A 434 25.20 -10.89 -6.09
CA GLY A 434 23.84 -10.81 -6.62
C GLY A 434 23.03 -9.60 -6.14
N TRP A 435 23.65 -8.60 -5.51
CA TRP A 435 22.93 -7.42 -4.99
C TRP A 435 22.24 -6.62 -6.09
N HIS A 436 22.79 -6.60 -7.30
CA HIS A 436 22.16 -5.97 -8.48
C HIS A 436 20.80 -6.60 -8.86
N LYS A 437 20.55 -7.87 -8.50
CA LYS A 437 19.30 -8.58 -8.78
C LYS A 437 18.21 -8.33 -7.73
N ASN A 438 18.58 -7.76 -6.58
CA ASN A 438 17.69 -7.56 -5.43
C ASN A 438 17.34 -6.09 -5.20
N ASP A 439 17.27 -5.30 -6.27
CA ASP A 439 16.95 -3.86 -6.25
C ASP A 439 17.79 -3.01 -5.27
N GLN A 440 19.02 -3.45 -4.99
CA GLN A 440 19.95 -2.71 -4.13
C GLN A 440 20.50 -1.48 -4.83
N VAL A 441 20.67 -1.55 -6.14
CA VAL A 441 21.09 -0.46 -7.02
C VAL A 441 20.17 -0.40 -8.24
N ASP A 442 20.00 0.79 -8.79
CA ASP A 442 19.16 1.08 -9.95
C ASP A 442 19.96 1.06 -11.26
N LEU A 443 21.27 1.30 -11.14
CA LEU A 443 22.20 1.42 -12.27
C LEU A 443 23.53 0.78 -11.87
N VAL A 444 24.07 -0.09 -12.71
CA VAL A 444 25.40 -0.69 -12.54
C VAL A 444 26.38 -0.07 -13.53
N VAL A 445 27.45 0.51 -13.01
CA VAL A 445 28.49 1.20 -13.80
C VAL A 445 29.81 0.45 -13.68
N GLY A 446 30.31 -0.03 -14.81
CA GLY A 446 31.60 -0.70 -14.90
C GLY A 446 32.75 0.28 -15.17
N VAL A 447 33.87 0.14 -14.47
CA VAL A 447 35.10 0.87 -14.78
C VAL A 447 36.09 -0.10 -15.43
N ARG A 448 36.42 0.17 -16.67
CA ARG A 448 37.41 -0.59 -17.45
C ARG A 448 38.78 0.09 -17.40
N CYS A 449 39.83 -0.70 -17.26
CA CYS A 449 41.22 -0.23 -17.34
C CYS A 449 42.10 -1.29 -18.02
N PRO A 450 43.00 -0.92 -18.95
CA PRO A 450 43.93 -1.90 -19.52
C PRO A 450 44.73 -2.63 -18.46
N ALA A 451 44.91 -3.95 -18.66
CA ALA A 451 45.50 -4.84 -17.63
C ALA A 451 46.96 -4.45 -17.27
N ASP A 452 47.75 -4.01 -18.26
CA ASP A 452 49.11 -3.53 -18.04
C ASP A 452 49.15 -2.27 -17.17
N LYS A 453 48.27 -1.29 -17.43
CA LYS A 453 48.12 -0.10 -16.61
C LYS A 453 47.70 -0.45 -15.20
N ARG A 454 46.67 -1.28 -15.04
CA ARG A 454 46.13 -1.74 -13.76
C ARG A 454 47.22 -2.40 -12.90
N THR A 455 48.00 -3.32 -13.47
CA THR A 455 49.09 -4.02 -12.79
C THR A 455 50.22 -3.05 -12.38
N GLY A 456 50.56 -2.11 -13.25
CA GLY A 456 51.58 -1.10 -13.01
C GLY A 456 51.20 -0.13 -11.86
N GLU A 457 49.95 0.33 -11.83
CA GLU A 457 49.40 1.24 -10.80
C GLU A 457 49.35 0.56 -9.43
N LEU A 458 48.82 -0.67 -9.32
CA LEU A 458 48.71 -1.41 -8.07
C LEU A 458 50.09 -1.72 -7.46
N ARG A 459 51.06 -2.07 -8.31
CA ARG A 459 52.44 -2.31 -7.84
C ARG A 459 53.07 -1.04 -7.30
N LYS A 460 52.87 0.09 -7.97
CA LYS A 460 53.47 1.39 -7.57
C LYS A 460 52.81 1.96 -6.31
N LEU A 461 51.46 1.94 -6.22
CA LEU A 461 50.69 2.64 -5.20
C LEU A 461 50.45 1.80 -3.95
N ARG A 462 50.32 0.47 -4.10
CA ARG A 462 49.95 -0.41 -2.98
C ARG A 462 50.92 -1.55 -2.73
N GLY A 463 52.03 -1.66 -3.48
CA GLY A 463 53.01 -2.72 -3.32
C GLY A 463 52.45 -4.14 -3.62
N ILE A 464 51.33 -4.24 -4.33
CA ILE A 464 50.66 -5.52 -4.61
C ILE A 464 51.43 -6.25 -5.71
N SER A 465 51.84 -7.51 -5.42
CA SER A 465 52.51 -8.35 -6.43
C SER A 465 51.54 -8.84 -7.48
N PRO A 466 52.02 -9.20 -8.69
CA PRO A 466 51.18 -9.80 -9.73
C PRO A 466 50.49 -11.08 -9.28
N GLU A 467 51.12 -11.89 -8.43
CA GLU A 467 50.60 -13.12 -7.87
C GLU A 467 49.41 -12.84 -6.93
N THR A 468 49.54 -11.84 -6.06
CA THR A 468 48.48 -11.37 -5.17
C THR A 468 47.30 -10.81 -5.97
N LEU A 469 47.58 -10.09 -7.06
CA LEU A 469 46.56 -9.55 -7.94
C LEU A 469 45.76 -10.66 -8.63
N ALA A 470 46.45 -11.72 -9.10
CA ALA A 470 45.80 -12.87 -9.71
C ALA A 470 44.84 -13.59 -8.74
N VAL A 471 45.17 -13.60 -7.44
CA VAL A 471 44.27 -14.14 -6.40
C VAL A 471 43.02 -13.25 -6.27
N PHE A 472 43.15 -11.94 -6.19
CA PHE A 472 42.00 -11.04 -6.14
C PHE A 472 41.10 -11.17 -7.39
N ASP A 473 41.72 -11.29 -8.57
CA ASP A 473 40.99 -11.47 -9.81
C ASP A 473 40.22 -12.79 -9.84
N SER A 474 40.77 -13.87 -9.24
CA SER A 474 40.12 -15.18 -9.16
C SER A 474 38.86 -15.21 -8.28
N TRP A 475 38.68 -14.23 -7.40
CA TRP A 475 37.50 -14.10 -6.53
C TRP A 475 36.35 -13.32 -7.16
N GLN A 476 36.56 -12.80 -8.35
CA GLN A 476 35.59 -11.99 -9.08
C GLN A 476 35.22 -12.64 -10.41
N TRP A 477 34.13 -12.19 -10.98
CA TRP A 477 33.79 -12.57 -12.36
C TRP A 477 34.90 -12.11 -13.33
N PRO A 478 35.09 -12.83 -14.45
CA PRO A 478 35.95 -12.35 -15.53
C PRO A 478 35.53 -10.94 -15.98
N GLU A 479 36.52 -10.07 -16.25
CA GLU A 479 36.24 -8.67 -16.60
C GLU A 479 35.23 -8.53 -17.76
N PRO A 480 35.31 -9.32 -18.87
CA PRO A 480 34.33 -9.21 -19.95
C PRO A 480 32.89 -9.49 -19.49
N ASP A 481 32.71 -10.51 -18.65
CA ASP A 481 31.38 -10.89 -18.13
C ASP A 481 30.85 -9.82 -17.16
N LYS A 482 31.74 -9.28 -16.32
CA LYS A 482 31.43 -8.17 -15.40
C LYS A 482 31.00 -6.93 -16.14
N LEU A 483 31.71 -6.54 -17.19
CA LEU A 483 31.39 -5.36 -18.00
C LEU A 483 30.14 -5.56 -18.86
N ALA A 484 29.88 -6.76 -19.33
CA ALA A 484 28.66 -7.10 -20.07
C ALA A 484 27.37 -7.02 -19.20
N ALA A 485 27.52 -7.13 -17.88
CA ALA A 485 26.42 -7.00 -16.92
C ALA A 485 26.19 -5.56 -16.44
N CYS A 486 26.95 -4.58 -16.95
CA CYS A 486 26.82 -3.18 -16.59
C CYS A 486 25.92 -2.41 -17.58
N ASP A 487 25.15 -1.46 -17.03
CA ASP A 487 24.32 -0.55 -17.83
C ASP A 487 25.18 0.52 -18.55
N LEU A 488 26.32 0.89 -17.95
CA LEU A 488 27.26 1.85 -18.49
C LEU A 488 28.69 1.39 -18.18
N VAL A 489 29.60 1.56 -19.16
CA VAL A 489 31.04 1.30 -18.98
C VAL A 489 31.83 2.58 -19.17
N LEU A 490 32.64 2.93 -18.18
CA LEU A 490 33.57 4.06 -18.21
C LEU A 490 34.98 3.56 -18.49
N ASP A 491 35.76 4.31 -19.30
CA ASP A 491 37.07 3.92 -19.72
C ASP A 491 38.19 4.73 -19.02
N ASN A 492 38.98 4.07 -18.21
CA ASN A 492 40.17 4.65 -17.56
C ASN A 492 41.48 4.31 -18.31
N ALA A 493 41.48 4.23 -19.62
CA ALA A 493 42.73 4.00 -20.38
C ALA A 493 43.66 5.24 -20.43
N LYS A 494 43.09 6.46 -20.45
CA LYS A 494 43.78 7.71 -20.75
C LYS A 494 44.29 8.49 -19.53
N GLY A 495 44.09 8.01 -18.31
CA GLY A 495 44.58 8.65 -17.09
C GLY A 495 43.53 9.43 -16.31
N LEU A 496 43.97 10.11 -15.23
CA LEU A 496 43.08 10.71 -14.21
C LEU A 496 42.23 11.86 -14.78
N ASP A 497 42.77 12.70 -15.68
CA ASP A 497 41.99 13.80 -16.25
C ASP A 497 40.85 13.29 -17.13
N ALA A 498 41.10 12.22 -17.89
CA ALA A 498 40.05 11.58 -18.67
C ALA A 498 39.01 10.90 -17.73
N LEU A 499 39.45 10.29 -16.65
CA LEU A 499 38.54 9.69 -15.66
C LEU A 499 37.68 10.74 -14.93
N ARG A 500 38.20 11.96 -14.71
CA ARG A 500 37.43 13.09 -14.20
C ARG A 500 36.30 13.47 -15.16
N SER A 501 36.58 13.56 -16.45
CA SER A 501 35.55 13.82 -17.48
C SER A 501 34.51 12.68 -17.55
N GLU A 502 34.94 11.42 -17.32
CA GLU A 502 34.02 10.29 -17.21
C GLU A 502 33.14 10.40 -15.96
N ALA A 503 33.65 10.94 -14.84
CA ALA A 503 32.85 11.19 -13.64
C ALA A 503 31.77 12.25 -13.87
N GLU A 504 32.09 13.34 -14.59
CA GLU A 504 31.11 14.36 -14.99
C GLU A 504 30.02 13.76 -15.88
N ARG A 505 30.44 12.96 -16.90
CA ARG A 505 29.51 12.25 -17.76
C ARG A 505 28.60 11.29 -16.99
N LEU A 506 29.13 10.57 -16.03
CA LEU A 506 28.37 9.67 -15.17
C LEU A 506 27.31 10.41 -14.34
N LYS A 507 27.70 11.55 -13.74
CA LYS A 507 26.74 12.40 -13.00
C LYS A 507 25.58 12.82 -13.89
N ASP A 508 25.88 13.38 -15.08
CA ASP A 508 24.86 13.88 -15.99
C ASP A 508 23.95 12.77 -16.48
N TYR A 509 24.51 11.60 -16.82
CA TYR A 509 23.77 10.41 -17.21
C TYR A 509 22.85 9.91 -16.09
N ALA A 510 23.35 9.82 -14.85
CA ALA A 510 22.56 9.39 -13.71
C ALA A 510 21.38 10.35 -13.45
N TYR A 511 21.60 11.65 -13.56
CA TYR A 511 20.55 12.67 -13.39
C TYR A 511 19.50 12.58 -14.49
N GLU A 512 19.92 12.35 -15.74
CA GLU A 512 19.00 12.18 -16.86
C GLU A 512 18.13 10.92 -16.71
N VAL A 513 18.72 9.78 -16.33
CA VAL A 513 18.00 8.54 -16.05
C VAL A 513 16.98 8.74 -14.93
N GLY A 514 17.35 9.41 -13.84
CA GLY A 514 16.43 9.73 -12.76
C GLY A 514 15.27 10.63 -13.20
N ALA A 515 15.57 11.67 -13.98
CA ALA A 515 14.57 12.59 -14.51
C ALA A 515 13.62 11.89 -15.51
N GLN A 516 14.15 10.99 -16.35
CA GLN A 516 13.33 10.24 -17.31
C GLN A 516 12.35 9.30 -16.59
N ARG A 517 12.81 8.57 -15.56
CA ARG A 517 11.92 7.72 -14.75
C ARG A 517 10.76 8.50 -14.12
N LYS A 518 11.00 9.74 -13.69
CA LYS A 518 9.94 10.61 -13.15
C LYS A 518 8.94 11.02 -14.23
N ARG A 519 9.43 11.38 -15.45
CA ARG A 519 8.56 11.72 -16.58
C ARG A 519 7.68 10.53 -16.98
N ASP A 520 8.28 9.35 -17.17
CA ASP A 520 7.57 8.13 -17.55
C ASP A 520 6.48 7.77 -16.54
N PHE A 521 6.77 7.94 -15.25
CA PHE A 521 5.78 7.72 -14.21
C PHE A 521 4.63 8.74 -14.23
N SER A 522 4.96 10.03 -14.47
CA SER A 522 3.94 11.09 -14.57
C SER A 522 3.02 10.85 -15.76
N GLU A 523 3.58 10.53 -16.93
CA GLU A 523 2.81 10.19 -18.14
C GLU A 523 1.91 8.96 -17.91
N TRP A 524 2.45 7.93 -17.26
CA TRP A 524 1.66 6.76 -16.89
C TRP A 524 0.52 7.14 -15.94
N LEU A 525 0.78 7.97 -14.92
CA LEU A 525 -0.22 8.39 -13.94
C LEU A 525 -1.37 9.18 -14.58
N ASP A 526 -1.06 10.05 -15.53
CA ASP A 526 -2.06 10.83 -16.28
C ASP A 526 -2.98 9.93 -17.12
N GLY A 527 -2.45 8.82 -17.65
CA GLY A 527 -3.19 7.90 -18.51
C GLY A 527 -3.86 6.71 -17.79
N VAL A 528 -3.44 6.37 -16.57
CA VAL A 528 -3.85 5.11 -15.91
C VAL A 528 -5.33 5.06 -15.55
N TRP A 529 -5.91 6.19 -15.12
CA TRP A 529 -7.30 6.20 -14.64
C TRP A 529 -8.32 5.92 -15.75
N PRO A 530 -8.31 6.65 -16.89
CA PRO A 530 -9.23 6.33 -18.00
C PRO A 530 -8.95 4.95 -18.60
N ALA A 531 -7.69 4.51 -18.68
CA ALA A 531 -7.36 3.17 -19.18
C ALA A 531 -7.92 2.06 -18.29
N LEU A 532 -7.78 2.19 -16.97
CA LEU A 532 -8.34 1.24 -16.00
C LEU A 532 -9.88 1.22 -16.08
N ALA A 533 -10.52 2.38 -16.19
CA ALA A 533 -11.97 2.47 -16.33
C ALA A 533 -12.46 1.77 -17.60
N ALA A 534 -11.81 2.04 -18.75
CA ALA A 534 -12.15 1.39 -20.02
C ALA A 534 -11.97 -0.15 -19.97
N GLU A 535 -10.92 -0.64 -19.30
CA GLU A 535 -10.70 -2.07 -19.06
C GLU A 535 -11.83 -2.68 -18.22
N LEU A 536 -12.26 -1.97 -17.16
CA LEU A 536 -13.35 -2.42 -16.31
C LEU A 536 -14.69 -2.43 -17.04
N ASP A 537 -14.94 -1.48 -17.93
CA ASP A 537 -16.15 -1.45 -18.76
C ASP A 537 -16.19 -2.61 -19.77
N ALA A 538 -15.04 -2.95 -20.35
CA ALA A 538 -14.92 -4.03 -21.34
C ALA A 538 -14.98 -5.43 -20.71
N SER A 539 -14.74 -5.57 -19.39
CA SER A 539 -14.80 -6.86 -18.71
C SER A 539 -16.25 -7.26 -18.43
N GLU A 540 -16.62 -8.50 -18.81
CA GLU A 540 -17.99 -9.02 -18.61
C GLU A 540 -18.41 -8.94 -17.14
N PRO A 541 -19.73 -8.67 -16.87
CA PRO A 541 -20.26 -8.82 -15.53
C PRO A 541 -20.10 -10.29 -15.09
N ASP A 542 -19.82 -10.52 -13.80
CA ASP A 542 -19.73 -11.88 -13.24
C ASP A 542 -21.00 -12.68 -13.57
N SER A 543 -20.83 -13.80 -14.27
CA SER A 543 -21.86 -14.79 -14.55
C SER A 543 -22.29 -15.54 -13.28
#